data_86030b4ddefdd4a88877f6bae46c3095
#
_entry.id   86030b4ddefdd4a88877f6bae46c3095
#
_cell.length_a   1.000
_cell.length_b   1.000
_cell.length_c   1.000
_cell.angle_alpha   90.00
_cell.angle_beta   90.00
_cell.angle_gamma   90.00
#
_symmetry.space_group_name_H-M   'P 1'
#
loop_
_entity.id
_entity.type
_entity.pdbx_description
1 polymer ?
#
loop_
_entity_poly.entity_id
_entity_poly.type
_entity_poly.pdbx_seq_one_letter_code
_entity_poly.pdbx_strand_id
1 'polypeptide(L)'
;MAENRASVYTEGVPCWVDAQLPDVAAGKRFYGELFGWTFEDWFGPFTRAMKDGEPVAALVRKMDGRLPTVWTVYFATPDAPALARRIREAGGQVISAPVPAGELGVTALVTDPEGAVFALWQPDEHPGFGRRHEPGTFAWAELYARDTGTANAFYGDLFQEALFGPDAEPDFGRAPVSDVFPAEMPPHFLVHFAVEDVPAALEDVTRLGGRVYAPPFDTSYGTVAVVTDDQGASFALLHR
;
A
#
# COMPACT_ATOMS: atom_id res chain seq x y z
N MET A 1 -6.70 -21.55 -23.82
CA MET A 1 -7.45 -20.32 -23.58
C MET A 1 -7.46 -20.16 -22.08
N ALA A 2 -6.67 -19.22 -21.53
CA ALA A 2 -6.73 -18.91 -20.12
C ALA A 2 -8.12 -18.30 -19.84
N GLU A 3 -8.91 -18.94 -19.00
CA GLU A 3 -10.11 -18.33 -18.46
C GLU A 3 -9.64 -17.09 -17.67
N ASN A 4 -10.03 -15.91 -18.14
CA ASN A 4 -9.80 -14.65 -17.46
C ASN A 4 -10.56 -14.74 -16.13
N ARG A 5 -9.86 -15.16 -15.03
CA ARG A 5 -10.43 -15.10 -13.70
C ARG A 5 -10.69 -13.63 -13.41
N ALA A 6 -11.96 -13.27 -13.33
CA ALA A 6 -12.37 -11.91 -12.97
C ALA A 6 -11.65 -11.53 -11.66
N SER A 7 -11.07 -10.32 -11.64
CA SER A 7 -10.49 -9.77 -10.42
C SER A 7 -11.50 -9.85 -9.28
N VAL A 8 -11.06 -10.33 -8.12
CA VAL A 8 -11.87 -10.32 -6.88
C VAL A 8 -12.14 -8.87 -6.44
N TYR A 9 -11.33 -7.93 -6.92
CA TYR A 9 -11.38 -6.50 -6.58
C TYR A 9 -11.90 -5.68 -7.76
N THR A 10 -12.75 -4.71 -7.48
CA THR A 10 -13.13 -3.65 -8.44
C THR A 10 -11.89 -2.86 -8.85
N GLU A 11 -11.79 -2.42 -10.10
CA GLU A 11 -10.69 -1.57 -10.58
C GLU A 11 -10.57 -0.32 -9.69
N GLY A 12 -9.37 -0.08 -9.17
CA GLY A 12 -9.06 1.05 -8.30
C GLY A 12 -9.22 0.79 -6.81
N VAL A 13 -9.53 -0.45 -6.39
CA VAL A 13 -9.46 -0.84 -4.97
C VAL A 13 -8.03 -1.30 -4.65
N PRO A 14 -7.43 -0.88 -3.52
CA PRO A 14 -6.18 -1.44 -3.02
C PRO A 14 -6.30 -2.95 -2.81
N CYS A 15 -5.44 -3.71 -3.47
CA CYS A 15 -5.50 -5.18 -3.44
C CYS A 15 -4.23 -5.85 -2.90
N TRP A 16 -3.13 -5.09 -2.76
CA TRP A 16 -1.87 -5.59 -2.24
C TRP A 16 -0.97 -4.47 -1.73
N VAL A 17 -0.01 -4.83 -0.88
CA VAL A 17 1.07 -3.93 -0.43
C VAL A 17 2.40 -4.68 -0.38
N ASP A 18 3.51 -3.98 -0.67
CA ASP A 18 4.87 -4.47 -0.40
C ASP A 18 5.76 -3.41 0.24
N ALA A 19 6.76 -3.86 1.00
CA ALA A 19 7.81 -3.00 1.54
C ALA A 19 9.13 -3.22 0.80
N GLN A 20 9.71 -2.13 0.29
CA GLN A 20 11.04 -2.09 -0.33
C GLN A 20 12.09 -1.86 0.77
N LEU A 21 12.79 -2.92 1.20
CA LEU A 21 13.68 -2.90 2.37
C LEU A 21 15.15 -3.12 2.00
N PRO A 22 16.11 -2.45 2.64
CA PRO A 22 17.54 -2.77 2.54
C PRO A 22 17.86 -4.17 3.06
N ASP A 23 17.25 -4.57 4.18
CA ASP A 23 17.44 -5.86 4.85
C ASP A 23 16.09 -6.55 5.12
N VAL A 24 15.75 -7.52 4.28
CA VAL A 24 14.52 -8.30 4.42
C VAL A 24 14.53 -9.14 5.70
N ALA A 25 15.70 -9.62 6.18
CA ALA A 25 15.76 -10.40 7.42
C ALA A 25 15.43 -9.53 8.65
N ALA A 26 15.88 -8.26 8.68
CA ALA A 26 15.48 -7.30 9.69
C ALA A 26 13.98 -7.02 9.60
N GLY A 27 13.44 -6.80 8.41
CA GLY A 27 12.00 -6.61 8.20
C GLY A 27 11.16 -7.80 8.69
N LYS A 28 11.59 -9.04 8.41
CA LYS A 28 10.94 -10.25 8.94
C LYS A 28 10.85 -10.25 10.47
N ARG A 29 11.92 -9.85 11.15
CA ARG A 29 11.91 -9.72 12.63
C ARG A 29 10.95 -8.63 13.08
N PHE A 30 11.06 -7.43 12.50
CA PHE A 30 10.24 -6.28 12.88
C PHE A 30 8.74 -6.56 12.70
N TYR A 31 8.31 -6.89 11.49
CA TYR A 31 6.89 -7.11 11.20
C TYR A 31 6.36 -8.44 11.76
N GLY A 32 7.22 -9.46 11.88
CA GLY A 32 6.87 -10.72 12.55
C GLY A 32 6.52 -10.52 14.01
N GLU A 33 7.30 -9.74 14.76
CA GLU A 33 7.02 -9.44 16.17
C GLU A 33 5.88 -8.43 16.32
N LEU A 34 5.79 -7.40 15.45
CA LEU A 34 4.77 -6.35 15.56
C LEU A 34 3.38 -6.87 15.20
N PHE A 35 3.24 -7.63 14.11
CA PHE A 35 1.94 -8.06 13.56
C PHE A 35 1.68 -9.56 13.69
N GLY A 36 2.64 -10.32 14.18
CA GLY A 36 2.53 -11.78 14.26
C GLY A 36 2.61 -12.46 12.89
N TRP A 37 3.32 -11.86 11.94
CA TRP A 37 3.47 -12.44 10.61
C TRP A 37 4.46 -13.60 10.60
N THR A 38 4.17 -14.60 9.75
CA THR A 38 5.12 -15.60 9.28
C THR A 38 5.51 -15.31 7.84
N PHE A 39 6.59 -15.92 7.36
CA PHE A 39 7.15 -15.54 6.06
C PHE A 39 7.50 -16.77 5.24
N GLU A 40 7.23 -16.70 3.94
CA GLU A 40 7.55 -17.69 2.94
C GLU A 40 8.35 -17.07 1.81
N ASP A 41 9.35 -17.78 1.28
CA ASP A 41 9.97 -17.42 0.02
C ASP A 41 8.91 -17.53 -1.09
N TRP A 42 8.84 -16.51 -1.94
CA TRP A 42 7.77 -16.45 -2.90
C TRP A 42 8.31 -16.47 -4.34
N PHE A 43 8.37 -15.30 -4.99
CA PHE A 43 8.78 -15.16 -6.37
C PHE A 43 9.98 -14.22 -6.47
N GLY A 44 11.11 -14.68 -7.08
CA GLY A 44 12.31 -13.86 -7.23
C GLY A 44 12.80 -13.24 -5.90
N PRO A 45 12.86 -11.90 -5.80
CA PRO A 45 13.31 -11.22 -4.59
C PRO A 45 12.21 -11.01 -3.55
N PHE A 46 10.98 -11.49 -3.80
CA PHE A 46 9.83 -11.28 -2.94
C PHE A 46 9.75 -12.34 -1.85
N THR A 47 9.50 -11.88 -0.63
CA THR A 47 9.14 -12.72 0.51
C THR A 47 7.69 -12.41 0.86
N ARG A 48 6.84 -13.42 0.84
CA ARG A 48 5.42 -13.29 1.18
C ARG A 48 5.25 -13.31 2.69
N ALA A 49 4.55 -12.30 3.22
CA ALA A 49 4.12 -12.24 4.61
C ALA A 49 2.73 -12.87 4.74
N MET A 50 2.58 -13.72 5.75
CA MET A 50 1.38 -14.50 6.02
C MET A 50 0.85 -14.18 7.42
N LYS A 51 -0.46 -14.05 7.55
CA LYS A 51 -1.17 -13.97 8.84
C LYS A 51 -2.18 -15.12 8.92
N ASP A 52 -2.02 -16.01 9.90
CA ASP A 52 -2.87 -17.20 10.08
C ASP A 52 -3.02 -18.04 8.80
N GLY A 53 -1.93 -18.19 8.05
CA GLY A 53 -1.88 -18.96 6.82
C GLY A 53 -2.36 -18.26 5.56
N GLU A 54 -2.80 -16.98 5.65
CA GLU A 54 -3.29 -16.20 4.52
C GLU A 54 -2.31 -15.07 4.15
N PRO A 55 -2.13 -14.75 2.84
CA PRO A 55 -1.21 -13.72 2.39
C PRO A 55 -1.72 -12.31 2.73
N VAL A 56 -0.86 -11.48 3.32
CA VAL A 56 -1.21 -10.13 3.79
C VAL A 56 -0.31 -9.02 3.26
N ALA A 57 0.91 -9.32 2.83
CA ALA A 57 1.86 -8.37 2.29
C ALA A 57 3.06 -9.07 1.64
N ALA A 58 3.97 -8.30 1.03
CA ALA A 58 5.29 -8.80 0.68
C ALA A 58 6.41 -7.91 1.22
N LEU A 59 7.57 -8.51 1.49
CA LEU A 59 8.82 -7.81 1.73
C LEU A 59 9.74 -8.05 0.55
N VAL A 60 10.35 -6.99 0.03
CA VAL A 60 11.17 -7.03 -1.17
C VAL A 60 12.53 -6.40 -0.88
N ARG A 61 13.61 -7.08 -1.26
CA ARG A 61 14.94 -6.49 -1.14
C ARG A 61 15.12 -5.37 -2.17
N LYS A 62 15.47 -4.18 -1.72
CA LYS A 62 15.85 -3.07 -2.59
C LYS A 62 17.05 -3.45 -3.44
N MET A 63 16.92 -3.29 -4.76
CA MET A 63 18.02 -3.56 -5.72
C MET A 63 18.97 -2.38 -5.85
N ASP A 64 18.53 -1.15 -5.53
CA ASP A 64 19.34 0.07 -5.55
C ASP A 64 19.17 0.81 -4.22
N GLY A 65 20.27 1.03 -3.51
CA GLY A 65 20.27 1.73 -2.23
C GLY A 65 19.83 3.21 -2.30
N ARG A 66 19.79 3.79 -3.50
CA ARG A 66 19.30 5.16 -3.72
C ARG A 66 17.78 5.26 -3.74
N LEU A 67 17.09 4.15 -3.96
CA LEU A 67 15.62 4.12 -3.89
C LEU A 67 15.16 4.31 -2.44
N PRO A 68 14.02 4.95 -2.19
CA PRO A 68 13.50 5.10 -0.84
C PRO A 68 13.13 3.75 -0.22
N THR A 69 13.15 3.67 1.10
CA THR A 69 12.59 2.55 1.87
C THR A 69 11.14 2.89 2.13
N VAL A 70 10.21 2.20 1.46
CA VAL A 70 8.79 2.57 1.45
C VAL A 70 7.88 1.35 1.38
N TRP A 71 6.66 1.54 1.82
CA TRP A 71 5.52 0.71 1.47
C TRP A 71 4.89 1.20 0.17
N THR A 72 4.62 0.29 -0.75
CA THR A 72 3.91 0.54 -2.01
C THR A 72 2.52 -0.06 -1.93
N VAL A 73 1.49 0.72 -2.28
CA VAL A 73 0.13 0.23 -2.44
C VAL A 73 -0.11 -0.15 -3.89
N TYR A 74 -0.80 -1.27 -4.11
CA TYR A 74 -1.18 -1.79 -5.42
C TYR A 74 -2.68 -1.67 -5.61
N PHE A 75 -3.09 -1.02 -6.70
CA PHE A 75 -4.49 -0.91 -7.09
C PHE A 75 -4.85 -1.96 -8.13
N ALA A 76 -5.95 -2.65 -7.90
CA ALA A 76 -6.45 -3.67 -8.80
C ALA A 76 -6.88 -3.09 -10.15
N THR A 77 -6.64 -3.84 -11.21
CA THR A 77 -7.17 -3.55 -12.54
C THR A 77 -7.33 -4.84 -13.36
N PRO A 78 -8.34 -4.96 -14.22
CA PRO A 78 -8.46 -6.08 -15.15
C PRO A 78 -7.51 -5.94 -16.36
N ASP A 79 -6.93 -4.75 -16.61
CA ASP A 79 -6.07 -4.45 -17.76
C ASP A 79 -5.04 -3.37 -17.40
N ALA A 80 -3.88 -3.81 -16.90
CA ALA A 80 -2.81 -2.90 -16.48
C ALA A 80 -2.27 -2.02 -17.64
N PRO A 81 -2.10 -2.50 -18.88
CA PRO A 81 -1.78 -1.67 -20.02
C PRO A 81 -2.81 -0.58 -20.32
N ALA A 82 -4.10 -0.89 -20.26
CA ALA A 82 -5.17 0.09 -20.49
C ALA A 82 -5.20 1.15 -19.40
N LEU A 83 -5.12 0.74 -18.12
CA LEU A 83 -5.12 1.67 -17.00
C LEU A 83 -3.86 2.57 -17.02
N ALA A 84 -2.68 2.02 -17.34
CA ALA A 84 -1.46 2.81 -17.47
C ALA A 84 -1.56 3.90 -18.57
N ARG A 85 -2.28 3.64 -19.67
CA ARG A 85 -2.59 4.67 -20.69
C ARG A 85 -3.50 5.75 -20.14
N ARG A 86 -4.62 5.35 -19.48
CA ARG A 86 -5.57 6.30 -18.86
C ARG A 86 -4.89 7.20 -17.83
N ILE A 87 -4.01 6.64 -16.99
CA ILE A 87 -3.21 7.40 -16.03
C ILE A 87 -2.35 8.46 -16.72
N ARG A 88 -1.68 8.11 -17.82
CA ARG A 88 -0.87 9.05 -18.59
C ARG A 88 -1.72 10.16 -19.23
N GLU A 89 -2.87 9.80 -19.79
CA GLU A 89 -3.83 10.74 -20.39
C GLU A 89 -4.42 11.69 -19.34
N ALA A 90 -4.57 11.23 -18.08
CA ALA A 90 -5.03 12.03 -16.95
C ALA A 90 -3.92 12.85 -16.27
N GLY A 91 -2.69 12.88 -16.82
CA GLY A 91 -1.57 13.69 -16.33
C GLY A 91 -0.62 12.99 -15.36
N GLY A 92 -0.84 11.73 -15.03
CA GLY A 92 0.11 10.91 -14.29
C GLY A 92 1.28 10.42 -15.16
N GLN A 93 2.19 9.67 -14.56
CA GLN A 93 3.36 9.13 -15.27
C GLN A 93 3.45 7.61 -15.11
N VAL A 94 4.03 6.96 -16.09
CA VAL A 94 4.39 5.53 -16.02
C VAL A 94 5.89 5.43 -15.77
N ILE A 95 6.27 5.05 -14.54
CA ILE A 95 7.67 4.86 -14.12
C ILE A 95 8.19 3.54 -14.67
N SER A 96 7.43 2.46 -14.47
CA SER A 96 7.70 1.13 -15.03
C SER A 96 6.48 0.68 -15.82
N ALA A 97 6.69 0.37 -17.10
CA ALA A 97 5.63 -0.15 -17.96
C ALA A 97 5.08 -1.48 -17.41
N PRO A 98 3.82 -1.85 -17.76
CA PRO A 98 3.26 -3.12 -17.36
C PRO A 98 4.13 -4.30 -17.80
N VAL A 99 4.54 -5.13 -16.84
CA VAL A 99 5.37 -6.31 -17.05
C VAL A 99 4.80 -7.51 -16.28
N PRO A 100 4.91 -8.73 -16.82
CA PRO A 100 4.52 -9.93 -16.10
C PRO A 100 5.37 -10.13 -14.82
N ALA A 101 4.73 -10.49 -13.72
CA ALA A 101 5.34 -10.98 -12.48
C ALA A 101 5.19 -12.53 -12.43
N GLY A 102 5.81 -13.22 -13.38
CA GLY A 102 5.63 -14.67 -13.59
C GLY A 102 4.17 -15.01 -13.91
N GLU A 103 3.67 -16.05 -13.26
CA GLU A 103 2.27 -16.50 -13.35
C GLU A 103 1.35 -15.80 -12.33
N LEU A 104 1.91 -14.90 -11.49
CA LEU A 104 1.15 -14.24 -10.44
C LEU A 104 0.21 -13.15 -10.98
N GLY A 105 0.63 -12.47 -12.05
CA GLY A 105 -0.12 -11.37 -12.65
C GLY A 105 0.77 -10.41 -13.43
N VAL A 106 0.25 -9.21 -13.70
CA VAL A 106 0.99 -8.11 -14.36
C VAL A 106 1.04 -6.92 -13.41
N THR A 107 2.23 -6.33 -13.27
CA THR A 107 2.45 -5.14 -12.44
C THR A 107 2.99 -3.98 -13.26
N ALA A 108 2.67 -2.75 -12.83
CA ALA A 108 3.27 -1.52 -13.32
C ALA A 108 3.49 -0.55 -12.15
N LEU A 109 4.47 0.35 -12.28
CA LEU A 109 4.68 1.43 -11.31
C LEU A 109 4.35 2.77 -11.97
N VAL A 110 3.53 3.55 -11.33
CA VAL A 110 2.99 4.79 -11.88
C VAL A 110 2.99 5.91 -10.83
N THR A 111 2.73 7.16 -11.28
CA THR A 111 2.45 8.27 -10.37
C THR A 111 1.13 8.93 -10.76
N ASP A 112 0.55 9.61 -9.78
CA ASP A 112 -0.46 10.63 -10.04
C ASP A 112 0.17 11.94 -10.60
N PRO A 113 -0.63 12.97 -10.94
CA PRO A 113 -0.11 14.24 -11.45
C PRO A 113 0.79 14.99 -10.49
N GLU A 114 0.68 14.78 -9.18
CA GLU A 114 1.51 15.41 -8.15
C GLU A 114 2.77 14.62 -7.81
N GLY A 115 2.91 13.41 -8.37
CA GLY A 115 4.08 12.55 -8.20
C GLY A 115 3.94 11.48 -7.11
N ALA A 116 2.76 11.30 -6.51
CA ALA A 116 2.53 10.19 -5.59
C ALA A 116 2.62 8.85 -6.31
N VAL A 117 3.54 8.00 -5.86
CA VAL A 117 3.84 6.70 -6.48
C VAL A 117 2.89 5.64 -5.97
N PHE A 118 2.36 4.82 -6.88
CA PHE A 118 1.58 3.62 -6.58
C PHE A 118 1.79 2.55 -7.65
N ALA A 119 1.41 1.32 -7.36
CA ALA A 119 1.50 0.23 -8.31
C ALA A 119 0.12 -0.17 -8.85
N LEU A 120 0.12 -0.76 -10.03
CA LEU A 120 -1.03 -1.43 -10.62
C LEU A 120 -0.85 -2.94 -10.50
N TRP A 121 -1.94 -3.63 -10.24
CA TRP A 121 -1.95 -5.08 -10.20
C TRP A 121 -3.09 -5.64 -11.06
N GLN A 122 -2.72 -6.36 -12.11
CA GLN A 122 -3.65 -7.17 -12.86
C GLN A 122 -3.44 -8.63 -12.44
N PRO A 123 -4.38 -9.22 -11.69
CA PRO A 123 -4.17 -10.53 -11.09
C PRO A 123 -4.24 -11.66 -12.13
N ASP A 124 -3.46 -12.72 -11.86
CA ASP A 124 -3.62 -14.04 -12.45
C ASP A 124 -3.70 -15.07 -11.30
N GLU A 125 -2.63 -15.78 -10.94
CA GLU A 125 -2.65 -16.72 -9.81
C GLU A 125 -2.68 -16.05 -8.43
N HIS A 126 -2.19 -14.80 -8.32
CA HIS A 126 -2.22 -14.05 -7.07
C HIS A 126 -3.33 -12.97 -7.09
N PRO A 127 -4.49 -13.23 -6.45
CA PRO A 127 -5.62 -12.30 -6.49
C PRO A 127 -5.42 -11.02 -5.65
N GLY A 128 -4.47 -11.00 -4.70
CA GLY A 128 -4.25 -9.92 -3.74
C GLY A 128 -4.28 -10.43 -2.30
N PHE A 129 -4.77 -9.59 -1.36
CA PHE A 129 -4.87 -9.95 0.05
C PHE A 129 -5.72 -11.19 0.28
N GLY A 130 -5.22 -12.14 1.07
CA GLY A 130 -6.02 -13.22 1.65
C GLY A 130 -6.80 -12.75 2.89
N ARG A 131 -6.23 -11.75 3.63
CA ARG A 131 -6.87 -11.09 4.78
C ARG A 131 -6.62 -9.60 4.76
N ARG A 132 -7.63 -8.82 5.18
CA ARG A 132 -7.56 -7.37 5.39
C ARG A 132 -8.57 -6.95 6.46
N HIS A 133 -8.42 -5.72 6.99
CA HIS A 133 -9.31 -5.10 7.97
C HIS A 133 -9.35 -5.80 9.34
N GLU A 134 -8.38 -6.64 9.62
CA GLU A 134 -8.21 -7.33 10.90
C GLU A 134 -6.86 -6.93 11.53
N PRO A 135 -6.69 -7.05 12.86
CA PRO A 135 -5.43 -6.71 13.52
C PRO A 135 -4.23 -7.42 12.88
N GLY A 136 -3.20 -6.64 12.55
CA GLY A 136 -2.00 -7.11 11.84
C GLY A 136 -2.17 -7.25 10.33
N THR A 137 -3.22 -6.68 9.73
CA THR A 137 -3.42 -6.71 8.27
C THR A 137 -3.67 -5.31 7.70
N PHE A 138 -3.63 -5.17 6.37
CA PHE A 138 -4.00 -3.93 5.69
C PHE A 138 -5.41 -3.48 6.07
N ALA A 139 -5.56 -2.21 6.38
CA ALA A 139 -6.83 -1.62 6.76
C ALA A 139 -7.24 -0.41 5.90
N TRP A 140 -6.25 0.37 5.41
CA TRP A 140 -6.51 1.61 4.69
C TRP A 140 -5.24 2.10 3.98
N ALA A 141 -5.39 2.87 2.91
CA ALA A 141 -4.32 3.66 2.33
C ALA A 141 -4.73 5.14 2.31
N GLU A 142 -3.90 6.03 2.85
CA GLU A 142 -4.15 7.47 2.78
C GLU A 142 -3.18 8.11 1.79
N LEU A 143 -3.72 8.80 0.78
CA LEU A 143 -2.94 9.68 -0.06
C LEU A 143 -2.79 11.04 0.62
N TYR A 144 -1.59 11.40 0.98
CA TYR A 144 -1.25 12.75 1.41
C TYR A 144 -0.88 13.58 0.20
N ALA A 145 -1.80 14.48 -0.22
CA ALA A 145 -1.71 15.30 -1.42
C ALA A 145 -1.43 16.77 -1.07
N ARG A 146 -0.79 17.52 -1.97
CA ARG A 146 -0.69 18.98 -1.83
C ARG A 146 -1.98 19.68 -2.22
N ASP A 147 -2.59 19.21 -3.31
CA ASP A 147 -3.91 19.66 -3.79
C ASP A 147 -4.89 18.49 -3.84
N THR A 148 -5.72 18.40 -2.80
CA THR A 148 -6.77 17.38 -2.72
C THR A 148 -7.82 17.51 -3.83
N GLY A 149 -8.00 18.70 -4.41
CA GLY A 149 -8.88 18.92 -5.55
C GLY A 149 -8.38 18.21 -6.81
N THR A 150 -7.09 18.38 -7.12
CA THR A 150 -6.42 17.68 -8.23
C THR A 150 -6.43 16.17 -8.01
N ALA A 151 -6.14 15.71 -6.79
CA ALA A 151 -6.20 14.29 -6.45
C ALA A 151 -7.62 13.72 -6.60
N ASN A 152 -8.65 14.44 -6.12
CA ASN A 152 -10.05 14.02 -6.25
C ASN A 152 -10.49 13.89 -7.71
N ALA A 153 -10.08 14.82 -8.58
CA ALA A 153 -10.38 14.75 -10.01
C ALA A 153 -9.71 13.52 -10.65
N PHE A 154 -8.41 13.35 -10.41
CA PHE A 154 -7.63 12.26 -11.00
C PHE A 154 -8.15 10.87 -10.60
N TYR A 155 -8.24 10.60 -9.29
CA TYR A 155 -8.71 9.29 -8.81
C TYR A 155 -10.22 9.09 -9.03
N GLY A 156 -11.01 10.16 -8.97
CA GLY A 156 -12.44 10.13 -9.27
C GLY A 156 -12.74 9.73 -10.70
N ASP A 157 -12.00 10.25 -11.67
CA ASP A 157 -12.16 9.93 -13.09
C ASP A 157 -11.65 8.50 -13.42
N LEU A 158 -10.55 8.07 -12.78
CA LEU A 158 -9.96 6.76 -13.04
C LEU A 158 -10.72 5.62 -12.35
N PHE A 159 -11.17 5.83 -11.11
CA PHE A 159 -11.68 4.79 -10.21
C PHE A 159 -13.12 5.06 -9.75
N GLN A 160 -13.94 5.60 -10.65
CA GLN A 160 -15.31 6.03 -10.34
C GLN A 160 -16.13 4.92 -9.67
N GLU A 161 -16.07 3.68 -10.18
CA GLU A 161 -16.82 2.55 -9.63
C GLU A 161 -16.37 2.19 -8.21
N ALA A 162 -15.06 2.13 -7.97
CA ALA A 162 -14.48 1.83 -6.66
C ALA A 162 -14.76 2.91 -5.61
N LEU A 163 -14.88 4.17 -6.03
CA LEU A 163 -15.06 5.31 -5.12
C LEU A 163 -16.52 5.69 -4.88
N PHE A 164 -17.38 5.51 -5.89
CA PHE A 164 -18.75 6.06 -5.90
C PHE A 164 -19.81 5.04 -6.36
N GLY A 165 -19.42 3.80 -6.63
CA GLY A 165 -20.35 2.72 -6.96
C GLY A 165 -21.31 2.42 -5.81
N PRO A 166 -22.42 1.74 -6.06
CA PRO A 166 -23.45 1.44 -5.04
C PRO A 166 -22.94 0.57 -3.89
N ASP A 167 -21.89 -0.25 -4.15
CA ASP A 167 -21.25 -1.13 -3.17
C ASP A 167 -19.77 -0.75 -2.98
N ALA A 168 -19.43 0.55 -3.10
CA ALA A 168 -18.06 1.02 -3.04
C ALA A 168 -17.46 0.84 -1.64
N GLU A 169 -16.36 0.09 -1.58
CA GLU A 169 -15.45 -0.02 -0.43
C GLU A 169 -14.05 0.39 -0.91
N PRO A 170 -13.77 1.70 -1.00
CA PRO A 170 -12.56 2.18 -1.67
C PRO A 170 -11.26 1.78 -1.00
N ASP A 171 -11.26 1.54 0.32
CA ASP A 171 -10.07 1.23 1.14
C ASP A 171 -8.91 2.25 1.00
N PHE A 172 -9.19 3.42 0.44
CA PHE A 172 -8.25 4.53 0.42
C PHE A 172 -8.94 5.90 0.50
N GLY A 173 -8.23 6.85 1.10
CA GLY A 173 -8.66 8.23 1.26
C GLY A 173 -7.61 9.23 0.77
N ARG A 174 -7.93 10.51 0.93
CA ARG A 174 -7.06 11.63 0.53
C ARG A 174 -7.14 12.73 1.58
N ALA A 175 -5.97 13.15 2.06
CA ALA A 175 -5.81 14.22 3.02
C ALA A 175 -4.75 15.22 2.56
N PRO A 176 -4.80 16.49 3.01
CA PRO A 176 -3.69 17.42 2.79
C PRO A 176 -2.41 16.90 3.46
N VAL A 177 -1.27 16.99 2.76
CA VAL A 177 0.03 16.56 3.31
C VAL A 177 0.36 17.31 4.60
N SER A 178 -0.04 18.58 4.71
CA SER A 178 0.19 19.45 5.87
C SER A 178 -0.57 19.04 7.14
N ASP A 179 -1.52 18.13 7.06
CA ASP A 179 -2.29 17.68 8.24
C ASP A 179 -1.43 16.82 9.18
N VAL A 180 -0.44 16.09 8.62
CA VAL A 180 0.42 15.18 9.38
C VAL A 180 1.90 15.43 9.12
N PHE A 181 2.27 15.82 7.90
CA PHE A 181 3.66 15.95 7.46
C PHE A 181 4.05 17.40 7.20
N PRO A 182 5.36 17.74 7.18
CA PRO A 182 5.81 19.04 6.70
C PRO A 182 5.29 19.32 5.29
N ALA A 183 4.89 20.57 5.00
CA ALA A 183 4.32 20.96 3.72
C ALA A 183 5.26 20.71 2.51
N GLU A 184 6.56 20.59 2.76
CA GLU A 184 7.59 20.27 1.76
C GLU A 184 7.65 18.77 1.42
N MET A 185 7.03 17.90 2.22
CA MET A 185 6.97 16.47 1.95
C MET A 185 6.30 16.23 0.60
N PRO A 186 6.89 15.44 -0.31
CA PRO A 186 6.23 15.09 -1.55
C PRO A 186 4.92 14.33 -1.31
N PRO A 187 3.93 14.46 -2.21
CA PRO A 187 2.74 13.64 -2.18
C PRO A 187 3.09 12.16 -2.17
N HIS A 188 2.42 11.38 -1.32
CA HIS A 188 2.70 9.97 -1.15
C HIS A 188 1.52 9.21 -0.56
N PHE A 189 1.47 7.91 -0.80
CA PHE A 189 0.57 7.00 -0.09
C PHE A 189 1.20 6.55 1.22
N LEU A 190 0.39 6.49 2.27
CA LEU A 190 0.71 5.88 3.55
C LEU A 190 -0.20 4.68 3.77
N VAL A 191 0.41 3.51 3.92
CA VAL A 191 -0.30 2.26 4.21
C VAL A 191 -0.63 2.19 5.69
N HIS A 192 -1.87 1.86 6.03
CA HIS A 192 -2.34 1.68 7.40
C HIS A 192 -2.57 0.20 7.68
N PHE A 193 -1.99 -0.29 8.77
CA PHE A 193 -2.26 -1.63 9.29
C PHE A 193 -3.15 -1.52 10.53
N ALA A 194 -4.16 -2.39 10.59
CA ALA A 194 -5.04 -2.46 11.76
C ALA A 194 -4.28 -2.99 12.98
N VAL A 195 -4.58 -2.44 14.14
CA VAL A 195 -4.09 -2.91 15.44
C VAL A 195 -5.24 -2.91 16.47
N GLU A 196 -5.14 -3.77 17.48
CA GLU A 196 -6.12 -3.80 18.57
C GLU A 196 -5.96 -2.63 19.54
N ASP A 197 -4.73 -2.18 19.75
CA ASP A 197 -4.36 -1.13 20.70
C ASP A 197 -3.19 -0.31 20.15
N VAL A 198 -3.43 0.95 19.80
CA VAL A 198 -2.40 1.84 19.24
C VAL A 198 -1.28 2.12 20.26
N PRO A 199 -1.54 2.47 21.53
CA PRO A 199 -0.50 2.62 22.55
C PRO A 199 0.43 1.41 22.67
N ALA A 200 -0.12 0.21 22.82
CA ALA A 200 0.68 -1.01 22.91
C ALA A 200 1.53 -1.26 21.65
N ALA A 201 0.95 -1.06 20.46
CA ALA A 201 1.67 -1.19 19.20
C ALA A 201 2.80 -0.17 19.06
N LEU A 202 2.66 1.06 19.59
CA LEU A 202 3.73 2.07 19.61
C LEU A 202 4.90 1.69 20.54
N GLU A 203 4.60 1.05 21.67
CA GLU A 203 5.65 0.49 22.56
C GLU A 203 6.45 -0.59 21.81
N ASP A 204 5.74 -1.49 21.08
CA ASP A 204 6.37 -2.52 20.27
C ASP A 204 7.21 -1.94 19.12
N VAL A 205 6.70 -0.96 18.37
CA VAL A 205 7.47 -0.26 17.33
C VAL A 205 8.77 0.30 17.89
N THR A 206 8.71 0.98 19.04
CA THR A 206 9.89 1.58 19.68
C THR A 206 10.88 0.52 20.17
N ARG A 207 10.38 -0.54 20.80
CA ARG A 207 11.19 -1.69 21.27
C ARG A 207 11.90 -2.38 20.10
N LEU A 208 11.27 -2.46 18.95
CA LEU A 208 11.81 -3.09 17.74
C LEU A 208 12.76 -2.17 16.93
N GLY A 209 13.00 -0.95 17.39
CA GLY A 209 13.93 0.01 16.77
C GLY A 209 13.29 0.95 15.76
N GLY A 210 11.99 0.89 15.59
CA GLY A 210 11.22 1.86 14.82
C GLY A 210 11.05 3.20 15.57
N ARG A 211 10.35 4.14 14.95
CA ARG A 211 10.13 5.48 15.49
C ARG A 211 8.69 5.92 15.35
N VAL A 212 8.20 6.66 16.34
CA VAL A 212 6.93 7.38 16.25
C VAL A 212 7.17 8.68 15.50
N TYR A 213 6.54 8.85 14.34
CA TYR A 213 6.60 10.07 13.54
C TYR A 213 5.50 11.05 13.97
N ALA A 214 4.25 10.58 14.05
CA ALA A 214 3.13 11.33 14.59
C ALA A 214 2.45 10.51 15.70
N PRO A 215 2.24 11.11 16.90
CA PRO A 215 1.55 10.44 18.00
C PRO A 215 0.10 10.17 17.63
N PRO A 216 -0.63 9.35 18.40
CA PRO A 216 -2.04 9.05 18.13
C PRO A 216 -2.90 10.30 17.96
N PHE A 217 -3.71 10.32 16.90
CA PHE A 217 -4.73 11.34 16.62
C PHE A 217 -5.99 10.69 16.04
N ASP A 218 -7.12 11.34 16.27
CA ASP A 218 -8.41 10.83 15.81
C ASP A 218 -8.72 11.30 14.39
N THR A 219 -9.23 10.38 13.59
CA THR A 219 -9.75 10.60 12.23
C THR A 219 -11.23 10.21 12.18
N SER A 220 -11.90 10.47 11.05
CA SER A 220 -13.29 10.02 10.85
C SER A 220 -13.45 8.50 10.77
N TYR A 221 -12.35 7.76 10.60
CA TYR A 221 -12.34 6.30 10.43
C TYR A 221 -11.58 5.55 11.54
N GLY A 222 -11.10 6.24 12.57
CA GLY A 222 -10.47 5.64 13.75
C GLY A 222 -9.30 6.44 14.29
N THR A 223 -8.62 5.90 15.29
CA THR A 223 -7.40 6.48 15.88
C THR A 223 -6.19 6.01 15.10
N VAL A 224 -5.37 6.95 14.62
CA VAL A 224 -4.20 6.71 13.77
C VAL A 224 -2.93 7.18 14.47
N ALA A 225 -1.84 6.44 14.33
CA ALA A 225 -0.48 6.91 14.63
C ALA A 225 0.44 6.63 13.45
N VAL A 226 1.34 7.54 13.13
CA VAL A 226 2.32 7.36 12.04
C VAL A 226 3.66 6.96 12.62
N VAL A 227 4.24 5.91 12.06
CA VAL A 227 5.50 5.33 12.54
C VAL A 227 6.44 5.02 11.37
N THR A 228 7.69 4.73 11.69
CA THR A 228 8.61 4.06 10.76
C THR A 228 9.06 2.74 11.36
N ASP A 229 9.42 1.79 10.49
CA ASP A 229 10.16 0.61 10.91
C ASP A 229 11.63 0.95 11.29
N ASP A 230 12.41 -0.07 11.62
CA ASP A 230 13.83 0.04 11.96
C ASP A 230 14.74 0.43 10.76
N GLN A 231 14.18 0.44 9.55
CA GLN A 231 14.89 0.77 8.30
C GLN A 231 14.38 2.06 7.63
N GLY A 232 13.37 2.71 8.23
CA GLY A 232 12.83 4.00 7.80
C GLY A 232 11.62 3.90 6.84
N ALA A 233 11.01 2.73 6.64
CA ALA A 233 9.74 2.62 5.93
C ALA A 233 8.62 3.19 6.80
N SER A 234 7.94 4.24 6.31
CA SER A 234 6.80 4.85 6.99
C SER A 234 5.52 4.05 6.74
N PHE A 235 4.71 3.90 7.79
CA PHE A 235 3.38 3.32 7.74
C PHE A 235 2.55 3.86 8.91
N ALA A 236 1.25 3.59 8.92
CA ALA A 236 0.38 3.96 10.02
C ALA A 236 -0.18 2.74 10.74
N LEU A 237 -0.43 2.91 12.03
CA LEU A 237 -1.20 2.02 12.88
C LEU A 237 -2.60 2.59 12.99
N LEU A 238 -3.63 1.78 12.76
CA LEU A 238 -5.03 2.18 12.78
C LEU A 238 -5.83 1.29 13.73
N HIS A 239 -6.53 1.91 14.68
CA HIS A 239 -7.58 1.27 15.49
C HIS A 239 -8.93 1.87 15.12
N ARG A 240 -9.90 0.99 14.77
CA ARG A 240 -11.29 1.36 14.43
C ARG A 240 -12.25 1.05 15.57
#